data_2702398c2d058c688e81b6cfe5f4a72e
#
_entry.id   2702398c2d058c688e81b6cfe5f4a72e
#
_cell.length_a   1.000
_cell.length_b   1.000
_cell.length_c   1.000
_cell.angle_alpha   90.00
_cell.angle_beta   90.00
_cell.angle_gamma   90.00
#
_symmetry.space_group_name_H-M   'P 1'
#
loop_
_entity.id
_entity.type
_entity.pdbx_description
1 polymer ?
#
loop_
_entity_poly.entity_id
_entity_poly.type
_entity_poly.pdbx_seq_one_letter_code
_entity_poly.pdbx_strand_id
1 'polypeptide(L)'
;MSDEGGYRIRRRSKHALPTLRSYRDFRLLWTGSAMSVMAERCSGMAFTLLVLWDTGSESAAGLVGFAGLLPALLVQLPAGVMVDRLNRRRVMMTCVIVRMVAVATVAVSLLGDTVWVWHIATVAFIQSSMTVFYQLSERAMVRGVVPPRQLGAAMATNEARSRGVNFIGHPVSGAMFGLSAWMPFMSSVGLYLLSLITLVRLRGEKEPPPRPGNKRRNMRADIAVGLRWVWDRAFFRTALLIIAGSNLVFQGLILTVAVVVREDGGAAGTIGLIMASGGMGGLFGALVGGWLNKRLAMRQIMIMAHVTWALVMPAAVFFRQPVALGVLFFITSHIGAAVTVSGMSYQVRITPNNMQGRVGSVVMLLVSGASSLGALGTGYLLEAVGTRHTLMVVSGVMVVLALVATAVFTRPGAALEDRQDSAPPPQPEPVAIADGSTADPLTTLELRRIDG
;
A
#
# COMPACT_ATOMS: atom_id res chain seq x y z
N MET A 1 -66.92 -9.30 -24.10
CA MET A 1 -66.54 -8.22 -23.15
C MET A 1 -65.38 -8.77 -22.36
N SER A 2 -64.19 -8.57 -22.87
CA SER A 2 -62.91 -9.03 -22.31
C SER A 2 -62.21 -7.84 -21.66
N ASP A 3 -62.07 -7.93 -20.34
CA ASP A 3 -61.42 -6.92 -19.51
C ASP A 3 -59.89 -7.19 -19.49
N GLU A 4 -59.15 -6.42 -20.25
CA GLU A 4 -57.69 -6.44 -20.27
C GLU A 4 -57.18 -5.58 -19.12
N GLY A 5 -56.88 -6.25 -17.96
CA GLY A 5 -56.21 -5.67 -16.83
C GLY A 5 -54.73 -5.29 -17.14
N GLY A 6 -54.52 -4.09 -17.66
CA GLY A 6 -53.19 -3.54 -17.94
C GLY A 6 -52.35 -3.37 -16.69
N TYR A 7 -51.39 -4.26 -16.50
CA TYR A 7 -50.34 -4.15 -15.45
C TYR A 7 -49.44 -2.96 -15.78
N ARG A 8 -49.74 -1.75 -15.25
CA ARG A 8 -48.88 -0.57 -15.29
C ARG A 8 -47.66 -0.84 -14.42
N ILE A 9 -46.56 -1.26 -15.04
CA ILE A 9 -45.21 -1.24 -14.43
C ILE A 9 -44.90 0.23 -14.07
N ARG A 10 -45.06 0.58 -12.80
CA ARG A 10 -44.59 1.85 -12.27
C ARG A 10 -43.08 1.92 -12.53
N ARG A 11 -42.66 2.70 -13.54
CA ARG A 11 -41.29 3.14 -13.71
C ARG A 11 -40.86 3.78 -12.40
N ARG A 12 -40.08 3.03 -11.56
CA ARG A 12 -39.37 3.61 -10.42
C ARG A 12 -38.52 4.73 -10.98
N SER A 13 -38.86 5.97 -10.61
CA SER A 13 -38.05 7.14 -10.90
C SER A 13 -36.59 6.83 -10.52
N LYS A 14 -35.69 6.95 -11.48
CA LYS A 14 -34.25 6.91 -11.23
C LYS A 14 -33.91 8.16 -10.42
N HIS A 15 -34.14 8.14 -9.11
CA HIS A 15 -33.51 9.14 -8.23
C HIS A 15 -32.02 9.00 -8.42
N ALA A 16 -31.40 9.97 -9.07
CA ALA A 16 -29.95 10.06 -9.16
C ALA A 16 -29.39 10.00 -7.73
N LEU A 17 -28.49 9.05 -7.49
CA LEU A 17 -27.88 8.91 -6.18
C LEU A 17 -27.17 10.21 -5.83
N PRO A 18 -27.34 10.72 -4.61
CA PRO A 18 -26.66 11.94 -4.19
C PRO A 18 -25.15 11.78 -4.37
N THR A 19 -24.47 12.85 -4.79
CA THR A 19 -23.02 12.81 -5.00
C THR A 19 -22.30 12.49 -3.69
N LEU A 20 -21.15 11.82 -3.73
CA LEU A 20 -20.34 11.50 -2.52
C LEU A 20 -20.05 12.74 -1.67
N ARG A 21 -19.96 13.91 -2.32
CA ARG A 21 -19.75 15.20 -1.66
C ARG A 21 -20.93 15.66 -0.79
N SER A 22 -22.13 15.14 -0.97
CA SER A 22 -23.30 15.49 -0.14
C SER A 22 -23.27 14.81 1.24
N TYR A 23 -22.53 13.70 1.39
CA TYR A 23 -22.39 13.03 2.67
C TYR A 23 -21.38 13.76 3.56
N ARG A 24 -21.88 14.46 4.59
CA ARG A 24 -21.04 15.24 5.52
C ARG A 24 -19.93 14.41 6.14
N ASP A 25 -20.26 13.23 6.64
CA ASP A 25 -19.32 12.37 7.36
C ASP A 25 -18.26 11.81 6.42
N PHE A 26 -18.60 11.49 5.15
CA PHE A 26 -17.62 11.12 4.15
C PHE A 26 -16.65 12.27 3.83
N ARG A 27 -17.13 13.51 3.71
CA ARG A 27 -16.25 14.68 3.48
C ARG A 27 -15.29 14.89 4.65
N LEU A 28 -15.78 14.83 5.90
CA LEU A 28 -14.94 14.98 7.09
C LEU A 28 -13.88 13.89 7.17
N LEU A 29 -14.26 12.63 6.90
CA LEU A 29 -13.34 11.50 6.85
C LEU A 29 -12.29 11.71 5.74
N TRP A 30 -12.73 12.05 4.53
CA TRP A 30 -11.88 12.24 3.36
C TRP A 30 -10.85 13.37 3.55
N THR A 31 -11.29 14.54 4.04
CA THR A 31 -10.40 15.69 4.29
C THR A 31 -9.46 15.44 5.45
N GLY A 32 -9.95 14.88 6.56
CA GLY A 32 -9.11 14.53 7.71
C GLY A 32 -8.04 13.49 7.37
N SER A 33 -8.39 12.50 6.57
CA SER A 33 -7.42 11.52 6.10
C SER A 33 -6.42 12.11 5.09
N ALA A 34 -6.83 13.05 4.23
CA ALA A 34 -5.91 13.77 3.35
C ALA A 34 -4.83 14.51 4.17
N MET A 35 -5.25 15.26 5.21
CA MET A 35 -4.35 15.97 6.11
C MET A 35 -3.43 15.02 6.87
N SER A 36 -3.97 13.91 7.38
CA SER A 36 -3.20 12.89 8.11
C SER A 36 -2.13 12.22 7.24
N VAL A 37 -2.44 11.88 5.98
CA VAL A 37 -1.48 11.30 5.03
C VAL A 37 -0.46 12.35 4.61
N MET A 38 -0.85 13.60 4.40
CA MET A 38 0.06 14.69 4.07
C MET A 38 1.06 14.93 5.20
N ALA A 39 0.60 14.98 6.45
CA ALA A 39 1.46 15.09 7.63
C ALA A 39 2.50 13.96 7.69
N GLU A 40 2.07 12.73 7.43
CA GLU A 40 2.95 11.57 7.37
C GLU A 40 4.02 11.72 6.29
N ARG A 41 3.67 12.19 5.09
CA ARG A 41 4.63 12.38 4.00
C ARG A 41 5.62 13.51 4.29
N CYS A 42 5.16 14.60 4.91
CA CYS A 42 6.03 15.69 5.30
C CYS A 42 7.10 15.26 6.31
N SER A 43 6.70 14.60 7.42
CA SER A 43 7.64 14.18 8.45
C SER A 43 8.41 12.92 8.06
N GLY A 44 7.82 11.97 7.34
CA GLY A 44 8.43 10.67 7.04
C GLY A 44 9.73 10.79 6.23
N MET A 45 9.74 11.61 5.19
CA MET A 45 10.95 11.90 4.42
C MET A 45 11.96 12.72 5.25
N ALA A 46 11.44 13.69 6.01
CA ALA A 46 12.27 14.61 6.80
C ALA A 46 13.08 13.90 7.89
N PHE A 47 12.61 12.78 8.44
CA PHE A 47 13.38 12.01 9.44
C PHE A 47 14.73 11.52 8.90
N THR A 48 14.72 10.90 7.73
CA THR A 48 15.95 10.39 7.08
C THR A 48 16.86 11.54 6.66
N LEU A 49 16.29 12.63 6.10
CA LEU A 49 17.05 13.80 5.71
C LEU A 49 17.67 14.48 6.94
N LEU A 50 16.92 14.64 8.02
CA LEU A 50 17.42 15.25 9.25
C LEU A 50 18.65 14.53 9.76
N VAL A 51 18.58 13.21 9.92
CA VAL A 51 19.73 12.43 10.41
C VAL A 51 20.90 12.51 9.45
N LEU A 52 20.65 12.42 8.12
CA LEU A 52 21.71 12.47 7.12
C LEU A 52 22.41 13.84 7.07
N TRP A 53 21.67 14.95 7.21
CA TRP A 53 22.24 16.30 7.14
C TRP A 53 22.91 16.72 8.45
N ASP A 54 22.37 16.32 9.58
CA ASP A 54 22.87 16.69 10.90
C ASP A 54 24.08 15.84 11.32
N THR A 55 23.97 14.51 11.24
CA THR A 55 25.04 13.61 11.72
C THR A 55 26.09 13.27 10.66
N GLY A 56 25.75 13.37 9.38
CA GLY A 56 26.57 12.91 8.28
C GLY A 56 26.68 11.40 8.12
N SER A 57 26.01 10.62 8.98
CA SER A 57 26.08 9.15 8.97
C SER A 57 25.00 8.54 8.08
N GLU A 58 25.43 7.84 7.05
CA GLU A 58 24.56 7.12 6.11
C GLU A 58 23.91 5.90 6.79
N SER A 59 24.63 5.21 7.67
CA SER A 59 24.11 4.07 8.42
C SER A 59 23.02 4.50 9.41
N ALA A 60 23.19 5.65 10.08
CA ALA A 60 22.17 6.22 10.94
C ALA A 60 20.91 6.60 10.15
N ALA A 61 21.06 7.21 8.97
CA ALA A 61 19.94 7.51 8.08
C ALA A 61 19.24 6.22 7.60
N GLY A 62 20.02 5.19 7.25
CA GLY A 62 19.52 3.85 6.91
C GLY A 62 18.73 3.19 8.05
N LEU A 63 19.21 3.32 9.29
CA LEU A 63 18.53 2.83 10.50
C LEU A 63 17.17 3.51 10.71
N VAL A 64 17.10 4.83 10.53
CA VAL A 64 15.85 5.58 10.63
C VAL A 64 14.87 5.17 9.53
N GLY A 65 15.35 4.99 8.29
CA GLY A 65 14.56 4.46 7.19
C GLY A 65 14.02 3.05 7.48
N PHE A 66 14.87 2.16 8.01
CA PHE A 66 14.48 0.83 8.47
C PHE A 66 13.41 0.89 9.55
N ALA A 67 13.60 1.70 10.60
CA ALA A 67 12.65 1.87 11.68
C ALA A 67 11.29 2.37 11.18
N GLY A 68 11.27 3.25 10.18
CA GLY A 68 10.05 3.75 9.55
C GLY A 68 9.30 2.72 8.69
N LEU A 69 10.00 1.72 8.14
CA LEU A 69 9.39 0.69 7.28
C LEU A 69 9.05 -0.60 8.04
N LEU A 70 9.76 -0.87 9.14
CA LEU A 70 9.60 -2.09 9.94
C LEU A 70 8.18 -2.33 10.47
N PRO A 71 7.38 -1.31 10.87
CA PRO A 71 6.02 -1.52 11.33
C PRO A 71 5.08 -2.14 10.29
N ALA A 72 5.28 -1.89 9.00
CA ALA A 72 4.49 -2.54 7.95
C ALA A 72 4.67 -4.06 7.98
N LEU A 73 5.83 -4.54 8.44
CA LEU A 73 6.13 -5.95 8.63
C LEU A 73 5.54 -6.50 9.94
N LEU A 74 5.79 -5.82 11.06
CA LEU A 74 5.50 -6.33 12.40
C LEU A 74 4.06 -6.05 12.86
N VAL A 75 3.53 -4.88 12.52
CA VAL A 75 2.30 -4.34 13.11
C VAL A 75 1.07 -4.60 12.23
N GLN A 76 1.24 -4.81 10.92
CA GLN A 76 0.13 -4.96 9.97
C GLN A 76 -0.88 -6.05 10.38
N LEU A 77 -0.39 -7.21 10.78
CA LEU A 77 -1.24 -8.34 11.13
C LEU A 77 -1.95 -8.18 12.48
N PRO A 78 -1.26 -7.84 13.59
CA PRO A 78 -1.93 -7.61 14.86
C PRO A 78 -2.89 -6.41 14.81
N ALA A 79 -2.56 -5.35 14.06
CA ALA A 79 -3.42 -4.20 13.89
C ALA A 79 -4.77 -4.56 13.24
N GLY A 80 -4.79 -5.45 12.25
CA GLY A 80 -6.03 -5.91 11.63
C GLY A 80 -6.99 -6.54 12.64
N VAL A 81 -6.48 -7.42 13.51
CA VAL A 81 -7.30 -8.08 14.55
C VAL A 81 -7.80 -7.07 15.61
N MET A 82 -6.95 -6.10 15.97
CA MET A 82 -7.32 -5.10 16.98
C MET A 82 -8.36 -4.12 16.45
N VAL A 83 -8.21 -3.63 15.21
CA VAL A 83 -9.13 -2.67 14.58
C VAL A 83 -10.54 -3.27 14.40
N ASP A 84 -10.63 -4.57 14.15
CA ASP A 84 -11.94 -5.26 14.03
C ASP A 84 -12.72 -5.29 15.35
N ARG A 85 -12.04 -5.14 16.51
CA ARG A 85 -12.62 -5.21 17.85
C ARG A 85 -12.84 -3.85 18.51
N LEU A 86 -12.17 -2.82 18.04
CA LEU A 86 -12.17 -1.50 18.64
C LEU A 86 -13.07 -0.53 17.87
N ASN A 87 -13.51 0.52 18.55
CA ASN A 87 -14.22 1.62 17.90
C ASN A 87 -13.28 2.36 16.94
N ARG A 88 -13.55 2.23 15.65
CA ARG A 88 -12.69 2.72 14.55
C ARG A 88 -12.38 4.20 14.66
N ARG A 89 -13.38 5.03 15.02
CA ARG A 89 -13.19 6.47 15.21
C ARG A 89 -12.22 6.75 16.37
N ARG A 90 -12.36 6.05 17.50
CA ARG A 90 -11.44 6.20 18.65
C ARG A 90 -10.03 5.79 18.28
N VAL A 91 -9.87 4.67 17.57
CA VAL A 91 -8.55 4.22 17.07
C VAL A 91 -7.92 5.28 16.18
N MET A 92 -8.66 5.84 15.21
CA MET A 92 -8.13 6.89 14.33
C MET A 92 -7.71 8.13 15.11
N MET A 93 -8.53 8.58 16.08
CA MET A 93 -8.20 9.72 16.94
C MET A 93 -6.94 9.48 17.76
N THR A 94 -6.84 8.32 18.42
CA THR A 94 -5.65 7.92 19.19
C THR A 94 -4.40 7.89 18.29
N CYS A 95 -4.50 7.30 17.10
CA CYS A 95 -3.38 7.27 16.15
C CYS A 95 -2.92 8.67 15.75
N VAL A 96 -3.85 9.60 15.49
CA VAL A 96 -3.51 10.98 15.14
C VAL A 96 -2.84 11.70 16.31
N ILE A 97 -3.37 11.55 17.54
CA ILE A 97 -2.80 12.16 18.75
C ILE A 97 -1.39 11.63 19.01
N VAL A 98 -1.19 10.31 18.98
CA VAL A 98 0.12 9.70 19.21
C VAL A 98 1.14 10.16 18.18
N ARG A 99 0.78 10.20 16.90
CA ARG A 99 1.66 10.70 15.82
C ARG A 99 1.97 12.19 15.99
N MET A 100 0.96 12.99 16.30
CA MET A 100 1.14 14.43 16.55
C MET A 100 2.12 14.69 17.70
N VAL A 101 1.92 14.03 18.82
CA VAL A 101 2.82 14.16 20.00
C VAL A 101 4.22 13.66 19.66
N ALA A 102 4.36 12.49 19.05
CA ALA A 102 5.65 11.93 18.69
C ALA A 102 6.43 12.85 17.73
N VAL A 103 5.80 13.39 16.70
CA VAL A 103 6.44 14.34 15.76
C VAL A 103 6.75 15.68 16.45
N ALA A 104 5.89 16.13 17.37
CA ALA A 104 6.14 17.35 18.15
C ALA A 104 7.39 17.22 19.01
N THR A 105 7.70 16.04 19.58
CA THR A 105 8.96 15.86 20.33
C THR A 105 10.20 16.08 19.48
N VAL A 106 10.16 15.67 18.19
CA VAL A 106 11.27 15.94 17.25
C VAL A 106 11.36 17.42 16.91
N ALA A 107 10.22 18.09 16.71
CA ALA A 107 10.22 19.53 16.47
C ALA A 107 10.80 20.31 17.67
N VAL A 108 10.48 19.90 18.89
CA VAL A 108 11.01 20.49 20.12
C VAL A 108 12.50 20.21 20.28
N SER A 109 12.98 18.99 20.01
CA SER A 109 14.41 18.66 20.10
C SER A 109 15.26 19.49 19.14
N LEU A 110 14.71 19.84 17.96
CA LEU A 110 15.37 20.73 16.99
C LEU A 110 15.47 22.17 17.47
N LEU A 111 14.53 22.65 18.29
CA LEU A 111 14.63 23.98 18.92
C LEU A 111 15.72 24.05 19.98
N GLY A 112 16.14 22.90 20.53
CA GLY A 112 17.23 22.76 21.50
C GLY A 112 18.55 22.31 20.88
N ASP A 113 18.69 22.35 19.54
CA ASP A 113 19.87 21.89 18.79
C ASP A 113 20.35 20.48 19.16
N THR A 114 19.40 19.60 19.55
CA THR A 114 19.70 18.21 19.94
C THR A 114 19.08 17.24 18.98
N VAL A 115 19.90 16.50 18.22
CA VAL A 115 19.46 15.45 17.31
C VAL A 115 19.99 14.10 17.81
N TRP A 116 19.07 13.27 18.31
CA TRP A 116 19.39 11.92 18.75
C TRP A 116 18.81 10.90 17.75
N VAL A 117 19.68 10.17 17.09
CA VAL A 117 19.31 9.16 16.09
C VAL A 117 18.27 8.17 16.63
N TRP A 118 18.47 7.67 17.84
CA TRP A 118 17.53 6.72 18.47
C TRP A 118 16.16 7.32 18.79
N HIS A 119 16.11 8.60 19.14
CA HIS A 119 14.85 9.32 19.33
C HIS A 119 14.09 9.39 18.01
N ILE A 120 14.76 9.84 16.93
CA ILE A 120 14.16 9.95 15.60
C ILE A 120 13.72 8.58 15.07
N ALA A 121 14.54 7.54 15.21
CA ALA A 121 14.19 6.16 14.83
C ALA A 121 12.96 5.65 15.57
N THR A 122 12.88 5.93 16.89
CA THR A 122 11.71 5.56 17.71
C THR A 122 10.46 6.29 17.27
N VAL A 123 10.55 7.60 17.00
CA VAL A 123 9.41 8.39 16.50
C VAL A 123 8.98 7.92 15.13
N ALA A 124 9.90 7.62 14.21
CA ALA A 124 9.60 7.06 12.89
C ALA A 124 8.87 5.71 13.00
N PHE A 125 9.32 4.83 13.91
CA PHE A 125 8.67 3.55 14.18
C PHE A 125 7.26 3.74 14.75
N ILE A 126 7.07 4.60 15.73
CA ILE A 126 5.76 4.90 16.33
C ILE A 126 4.83 5.50 15.29
N GLN A 127 5.28 6.49 14.53
CA GLN A 127 4.48 7.13 13.49
C GLN A 127 4.00 6.12 12.46
N SER A 128 4.89 5.28 11.95
CA SER A 128 4.55 4.26 10.95
C SER A 128 3.64 3.18 11.53
N SER A 129 3.85 2.75 12.78
CA SER A 129 2.95 1.82 13.47
C SER A 129 1.53 2.38 13.55
N MET A 130 1.39 3.62 13.99
CA MET A 130 0.08 4.28 14.08
C MET A 130 -0.55 4.52 12.71
N THR A 131 0.24 4.70 11.66
CA THR A 131 -0.24 4.79 10.28
C THR A 131 -0.92 3.50 9.85
N VAL A 132 -0.37 2.34 10.19
CA VAL A 132 -0.99 1.04 9.87
C VAL A 132 -2.37 0.92 10.52
N PHE A 133 -2.49 1.22 11.81
CA PHE A 133 -3.78 1.20 12.52
C PHE A 133 -4.78 2.20 11.92
N TYR A 134 -4.31 3.40 11.60
CA TYR A 134 -5.14 4.44 11.01
C TYR A 134 -5.73 4.02 9.67
N GLN A 135 -4.90 3.52 8.74
CA GLN A 135 -5.32 3.10 7.40
C GLN A 135 -6.32 1.95 7.43
N LEU A 136 -6.12 0.95 8.31
CA LEU A 136 -7.06 -0.15 8.48
C LEU A 136 -8.42 0.35 9.02
N SER A 137 -8.38 1.25 10.01
CA SER A 137 -9.58 1.86 10.59
C SER A 137 -10.32 2.75 9.59
N GLU A 138 -9.61 3.53 8.78
CA GLU A 138 -10.16 4.38 7.72
C GLU A 138 -10.92 3.55 6.69
N ARG A 139 -10.28 2.49 6.14
CA ARG A 139 -10.92 1.60 5.16
C ARG A 139 -12.20 0.95 5.70
N ALA A 140 -12.19 0.60 6.98
CA ALA A 140 -13.36 0.05 7.63
C ALA A 140 -14.45 1.11 7.87
N MET A 141 -14.08 2.36 8.24
CA MET A 141 -14.99 3.48 8.47
C MET A 141 -15.73 3.90 7.21
N VAL A 142 -15.08 3.89 6.04
CA VAL A 142 -15.73 4.25 4.75
C VAL A 142 -16.98 3.42 4.50
N ARG A 143 -16.99 2.14 4.91
CA ARG A 143 -18.16 1.26 4.75
C ARG A 143 -19.36 1.68 5.61
N GLY A 144 -19.12 2.41 6.70
CA GLY A 144 -20.17 2.91 7.60
C GLY A 144 -20.72 4.29 7.23
N VAL A 145 -19.98 5.08 6.44
CA VAL A 145 -20.36 6.48 6.12
C VAL A 145 -20.95 6.67 4.72
N VAL A 146 -20.92 5.62 3.86
CA VAL A 146 -21.54 5.66 2.52
C VAL A 146 -22.44 4.46 2.28
N PRO A 147 -23.53 4.62 1.50
CA PRO A 147 -24.39 3.50 1.12
C PRO A 147 -23.61 2.43 0.32
N PRO A 148 -23.98 1.13 0.45
CA PRO A 148 -23.29 0.03 -0.25
C PRO A 148 -23.17 0.22 -1.77
N ARG A 149 -24.19 0.84 -2.38
CA ARG A 149 -24.19 1.14 -3.83
C ARG A 149 -23.12 2.12 -4.28
N GLN A 150 -22.60 2.96 -3.38
CA GLN A 150 -21.57 3.97 -3.67
C GLN A 150 -20.19 3.60 -3.09
N LEU A 151 -20.06 2.45 -2.44
CA LEU A 151 -18.83 2.03 -1.79
C LEU A 151 -17.65 1.96 -2.78
N GLY A 152 -17.87 1.43 -3.98
CA GLY A 152 -16.84 1.37 -5.03
C GLY A 152 -16.32 2.75 -5.44
N ALA A 153 -17.24 3.71 -5.63
CA ALA A 153 -16.88 5.10 -5.95
C ALA A 153 -16.15 5.79 -4.79
N ALA A 154 -16.56 5.54 -3.54
CA ALA A 154 -15.91 6.09 -2.36
C ALA A 154 -14.48 5.54 -2.19
N MET A 155 -14.27 4.24 -2.41
CA MET A 155 -12.95 3.62 -2.38
C MET A 155 -12.04 4.15 -3.49
N ALA A 156 -12.56 4.31 -4.72
CA ALA A 156 -11.82 4.92 -5.83
C ALA A 156 -11.41 6.37 -5.52
N THR A 157 -12.32 7.15 -4.92
CA THR A 157 -12.03 8.54 -4.52
C THR A 157 -10.97 8.61 -3.42
N ASN A 158 -10.98 7.68 -2.46
CA ASN A 158 -9.95 7.58 -1.43
C ASN A 158 -8.58 7.20 -2.01
N GLU A 159 -8.55 6.25 -2.95
CA GLU A 159 -7.32 5.84 -3.63
C GLU A 159 -6.74 7.02 -4.45
N ALA A 160 -7.59 7.75 -5.19
CA ALA A 160 -7.18 8.93 -5.94
C ALA A 160 -6.60 10.02 -5.02
N ARG A 161 -7.25 10.26 -3.87
CA ARG A 161 -6.73 11.16 -2.82
C ARG A 161 -5.35 10.73 -2.34
N SER A 162 -5.21 9.47 -1.95
CA SER A 162 -3.95 8.93 -1.43
C SER A 162 -2.82 9.09 -2.45
N ARG A 163 -3.08 8.79 -3.72
CA ARG A 163 -2.10 8.99 -4.80
C ARG A 163 -1.77 10.46 -5.01
N GLY A 164 -2.75 11.35 -5.00
CA GLY A 164 -2.55 12.80 -5.11
C GLY A 164 -1.70 13.36 -3.97
N VAL A 165 -1.99 12.96 -2.73
CA VAL A 165 -1.21 13.38 -1.56
C VAL A 165 0.22 12.81 -1.62
N ASN A 166 0.39 11.56 -2.03
CA ASN A 166 1.72 10.97 -2.19
C ASN A 166 2.55 11.69 -3.26
N PHE A 167 1.91 12.11 -4.36
CA PHE A 167 2.55 12.87 -5.42
C PHE A 167 3.09 14.23 -4.93
N ILE A 168 2.28 14.96 -4.13
CA ILE A 168 2.63 16.30 -3.64
C ILE A 168 3.49 16.24 -2.37
N GLY A 169 3.31 15.22 -1.54
CA GLY A 169 3.86 15.18 -0.19
C GLY A 169 5.38 15.17 -0.13
N HIS A 170 6.06 14.39 -0.98
CA HIS A 170 7.51 14.35 -1.01
C HIS A 170 8.16 15.66 -1.50
N PRO A 171 7.69 16.30 -2.60
CA PRO A 171 8.17 17.62 -3.00
C PRO A 171 8.01 18.68 -1.92
N VAL A 172 6.83 18.72 -1.31
CA VAL A 172 6.52 19.68 -0.24
C VAL A 172 7.41 19.45 0.98
N SER A 173 7.62 18.17 1.37
CA SER A 173 8.54 17.83 2.46
C SER A 173 9.97 18.31 2.19
N GLY A 174 10.51 17.99 1.00
CA GLY A 174 11.86 18.40 0.61
C GLY A 174 12.02 19.91 0.51
N ALA A 175 11.04 20.61 -0.06
CA ALA A 175 11.07 22.07 -0.15
C ALA A 175 11.04 22.71 1.26
N MET A 176 10.15 22.25 2.15
CA MET A 176 10.09 22.72 3.54
C MET A 176 11.39 22.46 4.30
N PHE A 177 11.97 21.26 4.14
CA PHE A 177 13.24 20.92 4.78
C PHE A 177 14.38 21.78 4.24
N GLY A 178 14.38 22.08 2.94
CA GLY A 178 15.36 22.99 2.33
C GLY A 178 15.29 24.43 2.85
N LEU A 179 14.12 24.88 3.30
CA LEU A 179 13.95 26.19 3.95
C LEU A 179 14.39 26.15 5.41
N SER A 180 13.99 25.13 6.15
CA SER A 180 14.40 24.90 7.53
C SER A 180 14.08 23.47 7.96
N ALA A 181 15.01 22.82 8.71
CA ALA A 181 14.87 21.44 9.16
C ALA A 181 13.64 21.18 10.04
N TRP A 182 13.18 22.17 10.81
CA TRP A 182 12.00 22.04 11.68
C TRP A 182 10.66 22.18 10.96
N MET A 183 10.63 22.85 9.79
CA MET A 183 9.36 23.16 9.08
C MET A 183 8.53 21.91 8.72
N PRO A 184 9.06 20.81 8.18
CA PRO A 184 8.26 19.62 7.90
C PRO A 184 7.60 19.03 9.13
N PHE A 185 8.26 19.09 10.28
CA PHE A 185 7.74 18.54 11.53
C PHE A 185 6.63 19.40 12.10
N MET A 186 6.81 20.71 12.16
CA MET A 186 5.77 21.64 12.63
C MET A 186 4.56 21.65 11.71
N SER A 187 4.75 21.62 10.39
CA SER A 187 3.65 21.48 9.43
C SER A 187 2.87 20.18 9.62
N SER A 188 3.59 19.08 9.92
CA SER A 188 2.97 17.79 10.23
C SER A 188 2.12 17.86 11.50
N VAL A 189 2.59 18.50 12.55
CA VAL A 189 1.83 18.71 13.80
C VAL A 189 0.54 19.49 13.50
N GLY A 190 0.63 20.59 12.73
CA GLY A 190 -0.55 21.38 12.33
C GLY A 190 -1.56 20.57 11.50
N LEU A 191 -1.08 19.78 10.54
CA LEU A 191 -1.92 18.91 9.71
C LEU A 191 -2.58 17.79 10.53
N TYR A 192 -1.86 17.20 11.51
CA TYR A 192 -2.44 16.21 12.43
C TYR A 192 -3.52 16.86 13.32
N LEU A 193 -3.30 18.08 13.79
CA LEU A 193 -4.31 18.83 14.56
C LEU A 193 -5.57 19.07 13.73
N LEU A 194 -5.43 19.51 12.48
CA LEU A 194 -6.55 19.69 11.56
C LEU A 194 -7.28 18.37 11.29
N SER A 195 -6.54 17.27 11.09
CA SER A 195 -7.11 15.93 10.96
C SER A 195 -7.90 15.52 12.21
N LEU A 196 -7.37 15.79 13.41
CA LEU A 196 -8.05 15.51 14.67
C LEU A 196 -9.36 16.27 14.80
N ILE A 197 -9.37 17.56 14.44
CA ILE A 197 -10.59 18.40 14.44
C ILE A 197 -11.68 17.80 13.54
N THR A 198 -11.33 17.31 12.35
CA THR A 198 -12.31 16.67 11.46
C THR A 198 -12.86 15.37 12.05
N LEU A 199 -12.00 14.54 12.69
CA LEU A 199 -12.39 13.30 13.34
C LEU A 199 -13.29 13.52 14.57
N VAL A 200 -13.05 14.60 15.33
CA VAL A 200 -13.90 14.98 16.47
C VAL A 200 -15.29 15.40 15.98
N ARG A 201 -15.38 16.08 14.83
CA ARG A 201 -16.65 16.50 14.22
C ARG A 201 -17.39 15.38 13.49
N LEU A 202 -16.75 14.24 13.26
CA LEU A 202 -17.36 13.07 12.64
C LEU A 202 -18.39 12.47 13.60
N ARG A 203 -19.59 12.18 13.12
CA ARG A 203 -20.60 11.49 13.90
C ARG A 203 -20.11 10.05 14.13
N GLY A 204 -20.11 9.61 15.39
CA GLY A 204 -19.70 8.24 15.72
C GLY A 204 -20.57 7.23 14.99
N GLU A 205 -19.93 6.22 14.43
CA GLU A 205 -20.62 5.04 13.91
C GLU A 205 -21.42 4.42 15.08
N LYS A 206 -22.70 4.09 14.87
CA LYS A 206 -23.40 3.20 15.81
C LYS A 206 -22.54 1.93 15.88
N GLU A 207 -22.12 1.55 17.07
CA GLU A 207 -21.27 0.38 17.28
C GLU A 207 -21.75 -0.76 16.39
N PRO A 208 -20.92 -1.30 15.49
CA PRO A 208 -21.30 -2.49 14.77
C PRO A 208 -21.57 -3.56 15.83
N PRO A 209 -22.69 -4.29 15.75
CA PRO A 209 -22.96 -5.34 16.71
C PRO A 209 -21.75 -6.27 16.74
N PRO A 210 -21.31 -6.70 17.96
CA PRO A 210 -20.22 -7.64 18.08
C PRO A 210 -20.54 -8.85 17.21
N ARG A 211 -19.71 -9.10 16.21
CA ARG A 211 -19.90 -10.25 15.32
C ARG A 211 -19.77 -11.50 16.17
N PRO A 212 -20.86 -12.25 16.41
CA PRO A 212 -20.77 -13.47 17.20
C PRO A 212 -19.88 -14.46 16.44
N GLY A 213 -18.85 -14.95 17.08
CA GLY A 213 -18.17 -16.16 16.63
C GLY A 213 -16.88 -15.99 15.83
N ASN A 214 -16.10 -14.94 16.05
CA ASN A 214 -14.72 -14.99 15.57
C ASN A 214 -13.89 -15.86 16.54
N LYS A 215 -13.91 -17.20 16.31
CA LYS A 215 -12.97 -18.14 16.93
C LYS A 215 -11.59 -17.49 16.85
N ARG A 216 -10.81 -17.53 17.94
CA ARG A 216 -9.44 -17.00 18.01
C ARG A 216 -8.70 -17.42 16.74
N ARG A 217 -8.62 -16.50 15.78
CA ARG A 217 -7.96 -16.73 14.50
C ARG A 217 -6.48 -16.93 14.82
N ASN A 218 -5.98 -18.13 14.60
CA ASN A 218 -4.59 -18.43 14.86
C ASN A 218 -3.76 -17.78 13.74
N MET A 219 -3.27 -16.56 14.03
CA MET A 219 -2.55 -15.72 13.08
C MET A 219 -1.36 -16.46 12.42
N ARG A 220 -0.65 -17.27 13.22
CA ARG A 220 0.46 -18.09 12.71
C ARG A 220 -0.03 -19.12 11.70
N ALA A 221 -1.15 -19.76 11.97
CA ALA A 221 -1.75 -20.73 11.05
C ALA A 221 -2.24 -20.05 9.76
N ASP A 222 -2.84 -18.86 9.83
CA ASP A 222 -3.28 -18.10 8.66
C ASP A 222 -2.11 -17.67 7.78
N ILE A 223 -0.99 -17.22 8.38
CA ILE A 223 0.25 -16.89 7.64
C ILE A 223 0.83 -18.16 7.00
N ALA A 224 0.91 -19.27 7.74
CA ALA A 224 1.45 -20.53 7.21
C ALA A 224 0.62 -21.03 6.02
N VAL A 225 -0.70 -20.94 6.09
CA VAL A 225 -1.59 -21.32 4.97
C VAL A 225 -1.38 -20.40 3.76
N GLY A 226 -1.27 -19.08 3.98
CA GLY A 226 -0.99 -18.11 2.91
C GLY A 226 0.40 -18.35 2.28
N LEU A 227 1.41 -18.61 3.10
CA LEU A 227 2.77 -18.88 2.66
C LEU A 227 2.82 -20.18 1.83
N ARG A 228 2.21 -21.25 2.32
CA ARG A 228 2.13 -22.52 1.59
C ARG A 228 1.45 -22.32 0.23
N TRP A 229 0.33 -21.59 0.19
CA TRP A 229 -0.38 -21.28 -1.04
C TRP A 229 0.50 -20.54 -2.07
N VAL A 230 1.31 -19.57 -1.63
CA VAL A 230 2.28 -18.85 -2.47
C VAL A 230 3.40 -19.78 -2.93
N TRP A 231 3.91 -20.64 -2.02
CA TRP A 231 5.03 -21.53 -2.32
C TRP A 231 4.68 -22.64 -3.31
N ASP A 232 3.43 -23.11 -3.29
CA ASP A 232 2.92 -24.14 -4.20
C ASP A 232 2.75 -23.64 -5.65
N ARG A 233 2.82 -22.29 -5.87
CA ARG A 233 2.68 -21.67 -7.20
C ARG A 233 4.01 -21.12 -7.68
N ALA A 234 4.67 -21.89 -8.57
CA ALA A 234 6.04 -21.59 -9.00
C ALA A 234 6.17 -20.21 -9.65
N PHE A 235 5.27 -19.87 -10.57
CA PHE A 235 5.28 -18.55 -11.25
C PHE A 235 5.08 -17.41 -10.26
N PHE A 236 4.04 -17.50 -9.42
CA PHE A 236 3.69 -16.42 -8.46
C PHE A 236 4.78 -16.23 -7.40
N ARG A 237 5.32 -17.33 -6.86
CA ARG A 237 6.45 -17.32 -5.92
C ARG A 237 7.66 -16.60 -6.51
N THR A 238 8.06 -16.97 -7.71
CA THR A 238 9.25 -16.40 -8.36
C THR A 238 9.04 -14.92 -8.69
N ALA A 239 7.87 -14.56 -9.22
CA ALA A 239 7.52 -13.16 -9.47
C ALA A 239 7.55 -12.34 -8.18
N LEU A 240 7.01 -12.87 -7.08
CA LEU A 240 7.01 -12.19 -5.77
C LEU A 240 8.41 -12.01 -5.19
N LEU A 241 9.30 -13.02 -5.30
CA LEU A 241 10.68 -12.91 -4.83
C LEU A 241 11.48 -11.88 -5.65
N ILE A 242 11.29 -11.84 -6.97
CA ILE A 242 11.93 -10.85 -7.84
C ILE A 242 11.41 -9.44 -7.49
N ILE A 243 10.11 -9.27 -7.27
CA ILE A 243 9.52 -7.98 -6.83
C ILE A 243 10.07 -7.57 -5.47
N ALA A 244 10.19 -8.50 -4.51
CA ALA A 244 10.76 -8.22 -3.20
C ALA A 244 12.22 -7.76 -3.31
N GLY A 245 13.03 -8.46 -4.12
CA GLY A 245 14.41 -8.06 -4.42
C GLY A 245 14.50 -6.66 -5.05
N SER A 246 13.60 -6.33 -5.99
CA SER A 246 13.54 -5.00 -6.59
C SER A 246 13.17 -3.92 -5.57
N ASN A 247 12.26 -4.20 -4.64
CA ASN A 247 11.90 -3.25 -3.58
C ASN A 247 13.08 -2.98 -2.62
N LEU A 248 13.89 -4.00 -2.32
CA LEU A 248 15.13 -3.83 -1.58
C LEU A 248 16.06 -2.84 -2.29
N VAL A 249 16.28 -3.05 -3.59
CA VAL A 249 17.14 -2.20 -4.45
C VAL A 249 16.60 -0.76 -4.53
N PHE A 250 15.29 -0.58 -4.74
CA PHE A 250 14.68 0.76 -4.83
C PHE A 250 14.81 1.54 -3.54
N GLN A 251 14.62 0.89 -2.40
CA GLN A 251 14.77 1.59 -1.12
C GLN A 251 16.22 2.05 -0.90
N GLY A 252 17.18 1.22 -1.33
CA GLY A 252 18.58 1.60 -1.35
C GLY A 252 18.89 2.76 -2.29
N LEU A 253 18.30 2.77 -3.49
CA LEU A 253 18.47 3.85 -4.45
C LEU A 253 18.00 5.21 -3.90
N ILE A 254 16.87 5.24 -3.19
CA ILE A 254 16.35 6.47 -2.57
C ILE A 254 17.37 7.06 -1.60
N LEU A 255 17.91 6.25 -0.69
CA LEU A 255 18.91 6.71 0.27
C LEU A 255 20.20 7.14 -0.44
N THR A 256 20.68 6.35 -1.41
CA THR A 256 21.91 6.64 -2.14
C THR A 256 21.82 7.98 -2.90
N VAL A 257 20.68 8.26 -3.54
CA VAL A 257 20.46 9.54 -4.23
C VAL A 257 20.44 10.71 -3.24
N ALA A 258 19.90 10.53 -2.03
CA ALA A 258 19.97 11.57 -1.01
C ALA A 258 21.40 11.87 -0.58
N VAL A 259 22.25 10.84 -0.46
CA VAL A 259 23.68 10.99 -0.17
C VAL A 259 24.43 11.66 -1.33
N VAL A 260 24.18 11.25 -2.60
CA VAL A 260 24.75 11.89 -3.80
C VAL A 260 24.47 13.39 -3.81
N VAL A 261 23.21 13.79 -3.62
CA VAL A 261 22.84 15.21 -3.62
C VAL A 261 23.56 15.97 -2.51
N ARG A 262 23.71 15.35 -1.33
CA ARG A 262 24.44 15.96 -0.20
C ARG A 262 25.94 16.10 -0.49
N GLU A 263 26.60 15.05 -1.00
CA GLU A 263 28.03 15.06 -1.37
C GLU A 263 28.35 16.14 -2.42
N ASP A 264 27.46 16.34 -3.38
CA ASP A 264 27.62 17.34 -4.44
C ASP A 264 27.23 18.76 -3.97
N GLY A 265 27.02 18.98 -2.66
CA GLY A 265 26.65 20.27 -2.07
C GLY A 265 25.22 20.72 -2.36
N GLY A 266 24.38 19.83 -2.86
CA GLY A 266 22.98 20.13 -3.18
C GLY A 266 22.11 20.34 -1.94
N ALA A 267 21.14 21.25 -2.06
CA ALA A 267 20.16 21.47 -1.00
C ALA A 267 19.20 20.28 -0.87
N ALA A 268 18.71 20.02 0.34
CA ALA A 268 17.71 18.96 0.59
C ALA A 268 16.42 19.15 -0.25
N GLY A 269 16.07 20.38 -0.63
CA GLY A 269 14.97 20.69 -1.55
C GLY A 269 15.12 20.02 -2.93
N THR A 270 16.36 19.82 -3.39
CA THR A 270 16.66 19.12 -4.65
C THR A 270 16.16 17.67 -4.60
N ILE A 271 16.28 17.00 -3.45
CA ILE A 271 15.75 15.64 -3.25
C ILE A 271 14.22 15.64 -3.38
N GLY A 272 13.56 16.67 -2.81
CA GLY A 272 12.12 16.85 -2.98
C GLY A 272 11.70 16.93 -4.46
N LEU A 273 12.46 17.66 -5.29
CA LEU A 273 12.19 17.75 -6.74
C LEU A 273 12.43 16.42 -7.46
N ILE A 274 13.51 15.70 -7.12
CA ILE A 274 13.79 14.36 -7.65
C ILE A 274 12.65 13.39 -7.28
N MET A 275 12.19 13.39 -6.03
CA MET A 275 11.07 12.57 -5.60
C MET A 275 9.74 12.98 -6.26
N ALA A 276 9.55 14.28 -6.55
CA ALA A 276 8.40 14.76 -7.32
C ALA A 276 8.34 14.17 -8.71
N SER A 277 9.48 14.14 -9.41
CA SER A 277 9.55 13.53 -10.75
C SER A 277 9.19 12.03 -10.69
N GLY A 278 9.66 11.31 -9.66
CA GLY A 278 9.26 9.94 -9.37
C GLY A 278 7.74 9.81 -9.12
N GLY A 279 7.15 10.74 -8.37
CA GLY A 279 5.70 10.80 -8.15
C GLY A 279 4.91 10.97 -9.46
N MET A 280 5.36 11.86 -10.36
CA MET A 280 4.79 12.01 -11.70
C MET A 280 4.93 10.72 -12.51
N GLY A 281 6.12 10.13 -12.53
CA GLY A 281 6.36 8.84 -13.16
C GLY A 281 5.37 7.78 -12.67
N GLY A 282 5.19 7.68 -11.35
CA GLY A 282 4.26 6.75 -10.73
C GLY A 282 2.80 6.97 -11.14
N LEU A 283 2.36 8.23 -11.25
CA LEU A 283 1.01 8.56 -11.72
C LEU A 283 0.77 8.08 -13.15
N PHE A 284 1.66 8.43 -14.08
CA PHE A 284 1.57 7.98 -15.47
C PHE A 284 1.71 6.46 -15.59
N GLY A 285 2.62 5.86 -14.83
CA GLY A 285 2.81 4.42 -14.80
C GLY A 285 1.58 3.64 -14.35
N ALA A 286 0.82 4.17 -13.38
CA ALA A 286 -0.41 3.55 -12.92
C ALA A 286 -1.50 3.56 -14.02
N LEU A 287 -1.59 4.62 -14.83
CA LEU A 287 -2.50 4.70 -15.96
C LEU A 287 -2.11 3.70 -17.05
N VAL A 288 -0.82 3.65 -17.39
CA VAL A 288 -0.27 2.71 -18.39
C VAL A 288 -0.40 1.27 -17.92
N GLY A 289 -0.21 0.97 -16.63
CA GLY A 289 -0.30 -0.37 -16.06
C GLY A 289 -1.66 -1.02 -16.30
N GLY A 290 -2.75 -0.26 -16.18
CA GLY A 290 -4.09 -0.74 -16.49
C GLY A 290 -4.28 -1.13 -17.97
N TRP A 291 -3.63 -0.42 -18.88
CA TRP A 291 -3.65 -0.70 -20.31
C TRP A 291 -2.75 -1.90 -20.67
N LEU A 292 -1.52 -1.94 -20.10
CA LEU A 292 -0.59 -3.05 -20.29
C LEU A 292 -1.21 -4.39 -19.86
N ASN A 293 -1.87 -4.42 -18.70
CA ASN A 293 -2.49 -5.62 -18.17
C ASN A 293 -3.60 -6.22 -19.05
N LYS A 294 -4.15 -5.41 -19.97
CA LYS A 294 -5.13 -5.89 -20.98
C LYS A 294 -4.47 -6.49 -22.23
N ARG A 295 -3.19 -6.17 -22.48
CA ARG A 295 -2.49 -6.51 -23.72
C ARG A 295 -1.33 -7.49 -23.53
N LEU A 296 -0.70 -7.48 -22.37
CA LEU A 296 0.50 -8.27 -22.08
C LEU A 296 0.24 -9.25 -20.93
N ALA A 297 0.85 -10.43 -21.03
CA ALA A 297 0.90 -11.38 -19.93
C ALA A 297 1.81 -10.85 -18.80
N MET A 298 1.54 -11.25 -17.55
CA MET A 298 2.31 -10.79 -16.38
C MET A 298 3.81 -11.05 -16.55
N ARG A 299 4.20 -12.20 -17.12
CA ARG A 299 5.60 -12.56 -17.41
C ARG A 299 6.30 -11.52 -18.32
N GLN A 300 5.61 -11.01 -19.36
CA GLN A 300 6.16 -10.03 -20.29
C GLN A 300 6.37 -8.68 -19.59
N ILE A 301 5.42 -8.27 -18.76
CA ILE A 301 5.50 -7.03 -17.96
C ILE A 301 6.70 -7.12 -17.00
N MET A 302 6.91 -8.27 -16.36
CA MET A 302 8.02 -8.50 -15.45
C MET A 302 9.38 -8.40 -16.17
N ILE A 303 9.53 -9.06 -17.32
CA ILE A 303 10.76 -9.01 -18.12
C ILE A 303 11.05 -7.57 -18.56
N MET A 304 10.08 -6.91 -19.20
CA MET A 304 10.23 -5.54 -19.69
C MET A 304 10.64 -4.58 -18.55
N ALA A 305 9.99 -4.70 -17.40
CA ALA A 305 10.27 -3.85 -16.25
C ALA A 305 11.71 -4.01 -15.74
N HIS A 306 12.14 -5.26 -15.50
CA HIS A 306 13.47 -5.51 -14.95
C HIS A 306 14.58 -5.21 -15.95
N VAL A 307 14.37 -5.49 -17.24
CA VAL A 307 15.32 -5.09 -18.30
C VAL A 307 15.46 -3.58 -18.36
N THR A 308 14.35 -2.84 -18.33
CA THR A 308 14.41 -1.38 -18.35
C THR A 308 15.12 -0.82 -17.10
N TRP A 309 14.83 -1.34 -15.92
CA TRP A 309 15.53 -0.93 -14.69
C TRP A 309 17.03 -1.25 -14.74
N ALA A 310 17.40 -2.42 -15.24
CA ALA A 310 18.79 -2.82 -15.41
C ALA A 310 19.57 -1.92 -16.40
N LEU A 311 18.88 -1.35 -17.40
CA LEU A 311 19.48 -0.39 -18.35
C LEU A 311 19.56 1.04 -17.78
N VAL A 312 18.56 1.46 -17.02
CA VAL A 312 18.43 2.85 -16.54
C VAL A 312 19.19 3.09 -15.24
N MET A 313 19.19 2.15 -14.28
CA MET A 313 19.83 2.36 -12.98
C MET A 313 21.36 2.61 -13.04
N PRO A 314 22.15 1.93 -13.88
CA PRO A 314 23.59 2.22 -13.99
C PRO A 314 23.89 3.66 -14.41
N ALA A 315 22.95 4.35 -15.06
CA ALA A 315 23.13 5.75 -15.43
C ALA A 315 23.36 6.67 -14.22
N ALA A 316 22.84 6.31 -13.02
CA ALA A 316 23.08 7.05 -11.78
C ALA A 316 24.57 7.08 -11.36
N VAL A 317 25.37 6.11 -11.79
CA VAL A 317 26.82 6.06 -11.51
C VAL A 317 27.56 7.17 -12.26
N PHE A 318 27.08 7.49 -13.47
CA PHE A 318 27.74 8.43 -14.39
C PHE A 318 27.10 9.82 -14.36
N PHE A 319 25.80 9.90 -14.17
CA PHE A 319 25.02 11.12 -14.23
C PHE A 319 24.48 11.50 -12.85
N ARG A 320 25.27 12.29 -12.08
CA ARG A 320 24.92 12.72 -10.72
C ARG A 320 24.09 14.02 -10.69
N GLN A 321 23.88 14.65 -11.85
CA GLN A 321 23.15 15.90 -11.96
C GLN A 321 21.68 15.73 -11.53
N PRO A 322 21.10 16.70 -10.80
CA PRO A 322 19.73 16.60 -10.28
C PRO A 322 18.67 16.29 -11.34
N VAL A 323 18.81 16.86 -12.53
CA VAL A 323 17.89 16.62 -13.65
C VAL A 323 17.97 15.17 -14.13
N ALA A 324 19.19 14.62 -14.27
CA ALA A 324 19.38 13.23 -14.69
C ALA A 324 18.82 12.25 -13.64
N LEU A 325 19.07 12.52 -12.36
CA LEU A 325 18.49 11.74 -11.26
C LEU A 325 16.95 11.84 -11.24
N GLY A 326 16.40 13.02 -11.53
CA GLY A 326 14.96 13.23 -11.67
C GLY A 326 14.36 12.39 -12.80
N VAL A 327 15.00 12.37 -13.98
CA VAL A 327 14.58 11.54 -15.12
C VAL A 327 14.66 10.04 -14.76
N LEU A 328 15.73 9.61 -14.09
CA LEU A 328 15.90 8.26 -13.61
C LEU A 328 14.75 7.87 -12.67
N PHE A 329 14.41 8.71 -11.69
CA PHE A 329 13.31 8.47 -10.76
C PHE A 329 11.95 8.46 -11.46
N PHE A 330 11.74 9.32 -12.45
CA PHE A 330 10.54 9.31 -13.28
C PHE A 330 10.36 7.95 -13.99
N ILE A 331 11.39 7.49 -14.70
CA ILE A 331 11.34 6.25 -15.48
C ILE A 331 11.16 5.04 -14.54
N THR A 332 11.96 4.96 -13.49
CA THR A 332 11.90 3.83 -12.54
C THR A 332 10.56 3.74 -11.82
N SER A 333 10.01 4.87 -11.39
CA SER A 333 8.70 4.93 -10.73
C SER A 333 7.55 4.69 -11.69
N HIS A 334 7.67 5.15 -12.95
CA HIS A 334 6.69 4.87 -14.00
C HIS A 334 6.49 3.36 -14.20
N ILE A 335 7.60 2.67 -14.38
CA ILE A 335 7.60 1.22 -14.55
C ILE A 335 7.14 0.51 -13.28
N GLY A 336 7.62 0.94 -12.10
CA GLY A 336 7.26 0.37 -10.81
C GLY A 336 5.75 0.45 -10.53
N ALA A 337 5.12 1.57 -10.87
CA ALA A 337 3.68 1.72 -10.73
C ALA A 337 2.90 0.83 -11.71
N ALA A 338 3.36 0.69 -12.95
CA ALA A 338 2.76 -0.20 -13.93
C ALA A 338 2.83 -1.68 -13.47
N VAL A 339 3.99 -2.12 -12.96
CA VAL A 339 4.17 -3.46 -12.38
C VAL A 339 3.26 -3.66 -11.16
N THR A 340 3.16 -2.66 -10.29
CA THR A 340 2.31 -2.73 -9.09
C THR A 340 0.85 -2.92 -9.45
N VAL A 341 0.30 -2.14 -10.39
CA VAL A 341 -1.09 -2.25 -10.86
C VAL A 341 -1.34 -3.61 -11.50
N SER A 342 -0.42 -4.07 -12.35
CA SER A 342 -0.55 -5.37 -13.02
C SER A 342 -0.43 -6.53 -12.03
N GLY A 343 0.51 -6.46 -11.08
CA GLY A 343 0.72 -7.47 -10.04
C GLY A 343 -0.46 -7.59 -9.09
N MET A 344 -1.06 -6.45 -8.64
CA MET A 344 -2.27 -6.47 -7.83
C MET A 344 -3.46 -7.09 -8.58
N SER A 345 -3.63 -6.73 -9.85
CA SER A 345 -4.69 -7.30 -10.69
C SER A 345 -4.49 -8.80 -10.90
N TYR A 346 -3.25 -9.24 -11.12
CA TYR A 346 -2.89 -10.64 -11.25
C TYR A 346 -3.17 -11.40 -9.95
N GLN A 347 -2.67 -10.91 -8.80
CA GLN A 347 -2.89 -11.51 -7.49
C GLN A 347 -4.38 -11.70 -7.17
N VAL A 348 -5.21 -10.67 -7.38
CA VAL A 348 -6.66 -10.75 -7.12
C VAL A 348 -7.31 -11.80 -8.00
N ARG A 349 -6.90 -11.92 -9.26
CA ARG A 349 -7.47 -12.86 -10.23
C ARG A 349 -7.17 -14.31 -9.90
N ILE A 350 -5.92 -14.62 -9.47
CA ILE A 350 -5.49 -15.99 -9.19
C ILE A 350 -5.86 -16.48 -7.77
N THR A 351 -6.13 -15.55 -6.85
CA THR A 351 -6.33 -15.88 -5.45
C THR A 351 -7.82 -16.08 -5.14
N PRO A 352 -8.23 -17.25 -4.59
CA PRO A 352 -9.60 -17.47 -4.15
C PRO A 352 -10.06 -16.43 -3.12
N ASN A 353 -11.34 -16.06 -3.13
CA ASN A 353 -11.89 -15.01 -2.27
C ASN A 353 -11.63 -15.24 -0.77
N ASN A 354 -11.65 -16.49 -0.31
CA ASN A 354 -11.39 -16.86 1.08
C ASN A 354 -9.90 -16.82 1.46
N MET A 355 -9.00 -16.71 0.48
CA MET A 355 -7.53 -16.68 0.65
C MET A 355 -6.92 -15.29 0.41
N GLN A 356 -7.65 -14.34 -0.20
CA GLN A 356 -7.10 -13.02 -0.59
C GLN A 356 -6.43 -12.29 0.57
N GLY A 357 -7.03 -12.29 1.76
CA GLY A 357 -6.44 -11.65 2.93
C GLY A 357 -5.13 -12.32 3.40
N ARG A 358 -5.06 -13.66 3.36
CA ARG A 358 -3.88 -14.43 3.78
C ARG A 358 -2.73 -14.24 2.80
N VAL A 359 -3.01 -14.38 1.50
CA VAL A 359 -2.01 -14.17 0.43
C VAL A 359 -1.55 -12.72 0.40
N GLY A 360 -2.46 -11.75 0.48
CA GLY A 360 -2.11 -10.33 0.54
C GLY A 360 -1.20 -10.00 1.73
N SER A 361 -1.41 -10.62 2.89
CA SER A 361 -0.53 -10.45 4.05
C SER A 361 0.88 -10.99 3.81
N VAL A 362 1.02 -12.14 3.14
CA VAL A 362 2.33 -12.72 2.79
C VAL A 362 3.06 -11.84 1.77
N VAL A 363 2.36 -11.36 0.75
CA VAL A 363 2.92 -10.43 -0.24
C VAL A 363 3.44 -9.17 0.45
N MET A 364 2.62 -8.56 1.31
CA MET A 364 2.99 -7.35 2.05
C MET A 364 4.19 -7.58 2.97
N LEU A 365 4.22 -8.75 3.66
CA LEU A 365 5.32 -9.15 4.52
C LEU A 365 6.66 -9.21 3.75
N LEU A 366 6.68 -9.88 2.61
CA LEU A 366 7.89 -10.05 1.79
C LEU A 366 8.35 -8.72 1.19
N VAL A 367 7.43 -7.94 0.62
CA VAL A 367 7.76 -6.67 -0.03
C VAL A 367 8.22 -5.63 0.99
N SER A 368 7.49 -5.45 2.11
CA SER A 368 7.86 -4.48 3.15
C SER A 368 9.12 -4.90 3.91
N GLY A 369 9.28 -6.20 4.16
CA GLY A 369 10.49 -6.73 4.78
C GLY A 369 11.73 -6.48 3.93
N ALA A 370 11.65 -6.76 2.62
CA ALA A 370 12.72 -6.47 1.68
C ALA A 370 13.05 -4.97 1.62
N SER A 371 12.03 -4.10 1.58
CA SER A 371 12.23 -2.64 1.61
C SER A 371 12.93 -2.18 2.89
N SER A 372 12.52 -2.71 4.06
CA SER A 372 13.15 -2.35 5.33
C SER A 372 14.63 -2.77 5.36
N LEU A 373 14.93 -4.00 4.95
CA LEU A 373 16.31 -4.50 4.85
C LEU A 373 17.13 -3.71 3.82
N GLY A 374 16.50 -3.27 2.71
CA GLY A 374 17.12 -2.42 1.72
C GLY A 374 17.59 -1.07 2.28
N ALA A 375 16.73 -0.42 3.08
CA ALA A 375 17.08 0.84 3.75
C ALA A 375 18.28 0.66 4.69
N LEU A 376 18.23 -0.36 5.55
CA LEU A 376 19.29 -0.62 6.53
C LEU A 376 20.60 -1.04 5.86
N GLY A 377 20.53 -2.05 4.99
CA GLY A 377 21.71 -2.60 4.32
C GLY A 377 22.42 -1.58 3.44
N THR A 378 21.66 -0.71 2.75
CA THR A 378 22.27 0.34 1.92
C THR A 378 22.91 1.43 2.78
N GLY A 379 22.36 1.77 3.95
CA GLY A 379 23.02 2.72 4.86
C GLY A 379 24.40 2.24 5.28
N TYR A 380 24.52 0.98 5.70
CA TYR A 380 25.81 0.39 6.03
C TYR A 380 26.73 0.24 4.81
N LEU A 381 26.18 -0.10 3.64
CA LEU A 381 26.97 -0.23 2.42
C LEU A 381 27.55 1.12 1.99
N LEU A 382 26.79 2.20 2.08
CA LEU A 382 27.26 3.56 1.79
C LEU A 382 28.43 3.95 2.68
N GLU A 383 28.30 3.71 3.99
CA GLU A 383 29.35 4.00 4.97
C GLU A 383 30.62 3.16 4.73
N ALA A 384 30.47 1.88 4.34
CA ALA A 384 31.58 0.97 4.18
C ALA A 384 32.37 1.17 2.87
N VAL A 385 31.68 1.42 1.74
CA VAL A 385 32.29 1.41 0.41
C VAL A 385 32.09 2.70 -0.38
N GLY A 386 31.35 3.67 0.17
CA GLY A 386 31.04 4.96 -0.45
C GLY A 386 29.98 4.87 -1.55
N THR A 387 29.55 6.04 -1.99
CA THR A 387 28.39 6.23 -2.87
C THR A 387 28.54 5.57 -4.23
N ARG A 388 29.72 5.71 -4.87
CA ARG A 388 29.97 5.16 -6.21
C ARG A 388 29.87 3.64 -6.24
N HIS A 389 30.51 2.96 -5.29
CA HIS A 389 30.49 1.49 -5.23
C HIS A 389 29.11 0.99 -4.82
N THR A 390 28.40 1.69 -3.94
CA THR A 390 27.01 1.37 -3.59
C THR A 390 26.09 1.46 -4.80
N LEU A 391 26.20 2.50 -5.64
CA LEU A 391 25.46 2.60 -6.90
C LEU A 391 25.78 1.45 -7.86
N MET A 392 27.05 1.04 -7.93
CA MET A 392 27.47 -0.12 -8.75
C MET A 392 26.84 -1.43 -8.21
N VAL A 393 26.86 -1.65 -6.89
CA VAL A 393 26.25 -2.83 -6.26
C VAL A 393 24.74 -2.86 -6.47
N VAL A 394 24.04 -1.75 -6.20
CA VAL A 394 22.59 -1.62 -6.37
C VAL A 394 22.19 -1.86 -7.84
N SER A 395 22.95 -1.28 -8.79
CA SER A 395 22.74 -1.50 -10.22
C SER A 395 23.04 -2.94 -10.63
N GLY A 396 24.15 -3.51 -10.12
CA GLY A 396 24.53 -4.91 -10.37
C GLY A 396 23.47 -5.90 -9.90
N VAL A 397 22.94 -5.70 -8.69
CA VAL A 397 21.82 -6.52 -8.18
C VAL A 397 20.60 -6.41 -9.09
N MET A 398 20.28 -5.21 -9.60
CA MET A 398 19.16 -5.04 -10.53
C MET A 398 19.41 -5.76 -11.86
N VAL A 399 20.63 -5.74 -12.37
CA VAL A 399 21.04 -6.49 -13.59
C VAL A 399 20.86 -8.01 -13.34
N VAL A 400 21.31 -8.51 -12.20
CA VAL A 400 21.12 -9.92 -11.83
C VAL A 400 19.63 -10.28 -11.75
N LEU A 401 18.80 -9.43 -11.12
CA LEU A 401 17.35 -9.63 -11.07
C LEU A 401 16.72 -9.63 -12.48
N ALA A 402 17.19 -8.77 -13.38
CA ALA A 402 16.73 -8.75 -14.77
C ALA A 402 17.11 -10.02 -15.53
N LEU A 403 18.34 -10.51 -15.35
CA LEU A 403 18.81 -11.77 -15.95
C LEU A 403 18.00 -12.95 -15.42
N VAL A 404 17.78 -13.01 -14.10
CA VAL A 404 16.96 -14.05 -13.46
C VAL A 404 15.51 -13.99 -13.97
N ALA A 405 14.91 -12.79 -14.01
CA ALA A 405 13.55 -12.60 -14.53
C ALA A 405 13.44 -13.07 -15.99
N THR A 406 14.40 -12.66 -16.84
CA THR A 406 14.42 -13.07 -18.24
C THR A 406 14.61 -14.58 -18.36
N ALA A 407 15.60 -15.17 -17.68
CA ALA A 407 15.89 -16.59 -17.76
C ALA A 407 14.72 -17.46 -17.27
N VAL A 408 14.04 -17.04 -16.19
CA VAL A 408 12.92 -17.82 -15.62
C VAL A 408 11.66 -17.67 -16.46
N PHE A 409 11.30 -16.44 -16.85
CA PHE A 409 10.03 -16.19 -17.53
C PHE A 409 10.05 -16.45 -19.04
N THR A 410 11.22 -16.70 -19.65
CA THR A 410 11.33 -17.14 -21.05
C THR A 410 11.40 -18.67 -21.19
N ARG A 411 11.51 -19.43 -20.10
CA ARG A 411 11.52 -20.90 -20.17
C ARG A 411 10.26 -21.44 -20.83
N PRO A 412 10.35 -22.56 -21.62
CA PRO A 412 9.19 -23.12 -22.33
C PRO A 412 8.00 -23.44 -21.41
N GLY A 413 8.24 -23.83 -20.15
CA GLY A 413 7.19 -24.10 -19.15
C GLY A 413 6.54 -22.86 -18.53
N ALA A 414 7.22 -21.72 -18.51
CA ALA A 414 6.74 -20.52 -17.81
C ALA A 414 5.40 -19.99 -18.35
N ALA A 415 5.12 -20.17 -19.63
CA ALA A 415 3.85 -19.80 -20.25
C ALA A 415 2.70 -20.70 -19.79
N LEU A 416 2.98 -21.98 -19.55
CA LEU A 416 2.00 -22.93 -19.02
C LEU A 416 1.74 -22.68 -17.55
N GLU A 417 2.79 -22.42 -16.76
CA GLU A 417 2.67 -22.06 -15.35
C GLU A 417 1.85 -20.78 -15.14
N ASP A 418 2.10 -19.71 -15.93
CA ASP A 418 1.32 -18.46 -15.88
C ASP A 418 -0.16 -18.71 -16.24
N ARG A 419 -0.43 -19.59 -17.21
CA ARG A 419 -1.81 -19.99 -17.57
C ARG A 419 -2.46 -20.84 -16.49
N GLN A 420 -1.75 -21.80 -15.90
CA GLN A 420 -2.26 -22.66 -14.83
C GLN A 420 -2.53 -21.86 -13.56
N ASP A 421 -1.64 -20.96 -13.17
CA ASP A 421 -1.84 -20.07 -12.04
C ASP A 421 -2.98 -19.08 -12.28
N SER A 422 -3.21 -18.69 -13.54
CA SER A 422 -4.29 -17.78 -13.96
C SER A 422 -5.64 -18.46 -14.19
N ALA A 423 -5.69 -19.79 -14.21
CA ALA A 423 -6.96 -20.52 -14.35
C ALA A 423 -7.86 -20.24 -13.12
N PRO A 424 -9.15 -19.95 -13.32
CA PRO A 424 -10.05 -19.78 -12.20
C PRO A 424 -10.05 -21.07 -11.35
N PRO A 425 -10.11 -20.97 -10.02
CA PRO A 425 -10.23 -22.15 -9.18
C PRO A 425 -11.45 -22.97 -9.64
N PRO A 426 -11.36 -24.31 -9.63
CA PRO A 426 -12.48 -25.16 -10.02
C PRO A 426 -13.71 -24.70 -9.24
N GLN A 427 -14.78 -24.36 -9.97
CA GLN A 427 -16.04 -24.05 -9.34
C GLN A 427 -16.47 -25.29 -8.55
N PRO A 428 -16.93 -25.14 -7.29
CA PRO A 428 -17.50 -26.27 -6.61
C PRO A 428 -18.58 -26.84 -7.53
N GLU A 429 -18.49 -28.13 -7.82
CA GLU A 429 -19.52 -28.82 -8.61
C GLU A 429 -20.87 -28.41 -8.04
N PRO A 430 -21.86 -28.03 -8.88
CA PRO A 430 -23.19 -27.75 -8.39
C PRO A 430 -23.60 -29.01 -7.61
N VAL A 431 -23.80 -28.84 -6.30
CA VAL A 431 -24.37 -29.90 -5.48
C VAL A 431 -25.61 -30.32 -6.21
N ALA A 432 -25.58 -31.52 -6.79
CA ALA A 432 -26.77 -32.10 -7.44
C ALA A 432 -27.83 -32.07 -6.33
N ILE A 433 -28.77 -31.14 -6.47
CA ILE A 433 -29.97 -31.17 -5.68
C ILE A 433 -30.59 -32.49 -6.12
N ALA A 434 -30.40 -33.51 -5.29
CA ALA A 434 -31.10 -34.77 -5.47
C ALA A 434 -32.57 -34.38 -5.61
N ASP A 435 -33.08 -34.58 -6.79
CA ASP A 435 -34.52 -34.38 -7.09
C ASP A 435 -35.31 -35.28 -6.10
N GLY A 436 -35.63 -34.67 -4.98
CA GLY A 436 -36.44 -35.28 -3.97
C GLY A 436 -37.91 -35.34 -4.42
N SER A 437 -38.11 -36.01 -5.53
CA SER A 437 -39.42 -36.61 -5.83
C SER A 437 -39.63 -37.79 -4.90
N THR A 438 -39.80 -37.50 -3.61
CA THR A 438 -40.41 -38.45 -2.69
C THR A 438 -41.76 -37.85 -2.31
N ALA A 439 -42.78 -38.55 -2.78
CA ALA A 439 -44.16 -38.35 -2.45
C ALA A 439 -44.39 -37.91 -1.00
N ASP A 440 -45.19 -36.88 -0.88
CA ASP A 440 -45.70 -36.32 0.37
C ASP A 440 -46.46 -37.43 1.15
N PRO A 441 -45.99 -37.86 2.37
CA PRO A 441 -46.68 -38.93 3.11
C PRO A 441 -47.98 -38.47 3.76
N LEU A 442 -48.45 -37.23 3.52
CA LEU A 442 -49.64 -36.69 4.16
C LEU A 442 -50.95 -36.85 3.36
N THR A 443 -50.88 -37.38 2.14
CA THR A 443 -52.10 -37.58 1.31
C THR A 443 -52.74 -38.97 1.50
N THR A 444 -52.18 -39.86 2.34
CA THR A 444 -52.74 -41.23 2.52
C THR A 444 -53.47 -41.43 3.83
N LEU A 445 -53.68 -40.39 4.66
CA LEU A 445 -54.41 -40.51 5.92
C LEU A 445 -55.80 -39.89 5.96
N GLU A 446 -56.28 -39.23 4.92
CA GLU A 446 -57.63 -38.63 4.87
C GLU A 446 -58.69 -39.45 4.07
N LEU A 447 -58.34 -40.57 3.49
CA LEU A 447 -59.33 -41.40 2.77
C LEU A 447 -59.82 -42.67 3.53
N ARG A 448 -59.56 -42.77 4.81
CA ARG A 448 -60.05 -43.90 5.63
C ARG A 448 -61.04 -43.52 6.75
N ARG A 449 -61.73 -42.39 6.57
CA ARG A 449 -62.74 -41.98 7.59
C ARG A 449 -64.07 -41.56 7.00
N ILE A 450 -64.49 -42.14 5.87
CA ILE A 450 -65.87 -42.09 5.38
C ILE A 450 -66.16 -43.51 4.84
N ASP A 451 -66.41 -44.44 5.70
CA ASP A 451 -67.27 -45.64 5.53
C ASP A 451 -67.08 -46.52 6.76
N GLY A 452 -68.08 -46.37 7.66
CA GLY A 452 -68.21 -47.20 8.85
C GLY A 452 -68.89 -46.48 9.97
#